data_41689ca44ca25a73021366da7eb2d32f
#
_entry.id   41689ca44ca25a73021366da7eb2d32f
#
_cell.length_a   1.000
_cell.length_b   1.000
_cell.length_c   1.000
_cell.angle_alpha   90.00
_cell.angle_beta   90.00
_cell.angle_gamma   90.00
#
_symmetry.space_group_name_H-M   'P 1'
#
loop_
_entity.id
_entity.type
_entity.pdbx_description
1 polymer ?
#
loop_
_entity_poly.entity_id
_entity_poly.type
_entity_poly.pdbx_seq_one_letter_code
_entity_poly.pdbx_strand_id
1 'polypeptide(L)'
;GNLYYVAFTGSTLSKWDGKTNIVLNSAVGCGHNGLVLTKQKTFLLACDDVHGAILELDMTGKELRRWETDSTGQKLDGGINDIVITTNGSMYATLSGPFVDPPVEVLGKILYRAPGSDKWAVVAGDLNYANGIGISPDQKTLYVSETVGNCILKYTINPDGTLSHRSNFALLNVLTKNKVDGWWIGPDSLKIDSHGNMYVAQLFGGKGLKISPTGKLLHIFEIAAGNGPTNVAFDEGEKNLYVSVVKDVNDPQ
;
A
#
# COMPACT_ATOMS: atom_id res chain seq x y z
N GLY A 1 18.83 4.81 12.90
CA GLY A 1 18.05 5.54 11.90
C GLY A 1 16.72 6.02 12.44
N ASN A 2 15.98 6.80 11.67
CA ASN A 2 14.64 7.24 12.04
C ASN A 2 13.59 6.32 11.41
N LEU A 3 12.49 6.06 12.13
CA LEU A 3 11.29 5.46 11.56
C LEU A 3 10.31 6.58 11.22
N TYR A 4 9.80 6.56 9.99
CA TYR A 4 8.72 7.45 9.55
C TYR A 4 7.46 6.61 9.36
N TYR A 5 6.35 7.08 9.87
CA TYR A 5 5.08 6.37 9.80
C TYR A 5 3.90 7.34 9.74
N VAL A 6 2.79 6.82 9.31
CA VAL A 6 1.53 7.56 9.21
C VAL A 6 0.49 6.98 10.16
N ALA A 7 -0.43 7.82 10.60
CA ALA A 7 -1.63 7.42 11.32
C ALA A 7 -2.85 7.92 10.56
N PHE A 8 -3.67 6.99 10.10
CA PHE A 8 -4.87 7.25 9.30
C PHE A 8 -5.88 8.14 10.04
N THR A 9 -6.31 7.71 11.22
CA THR A 9 -7.34 8.40 12.01
C THR A 9 -6.93 9.81 12.43
N GLY A 10 -5.64 10.01 12.74
CA GLY A 10 -5.09 11.31 13.10
C GLY A 10 -4.68 12.16 11.91
N SER A 11 -4.71 11.61 10.69
CA SER A 11 -4.16 12.22 9.47
C SER A 11 -2.77 12.82 9.72
N THR A 12 -1.85 12.04 10.31
CA THR A 12 -0.52 12.52 10.68
C THR A 12 0.60 11.73 10.02
N LEU A 13 1.67 12.43 9.62
CA LEU A 13 2.99 11.89 9.33
C LEU A 13 3.89 12.16 10.52
N SER A 14 4.48 11.11 11.07
CA SER A 14 5.32 11.18 12.25
C SER A 14 6.71 10.59 12.01
N LYS A 15 7.67 11.09 12.78
CA LYS A 15 9.05 10.60 12.86
C LYS A 15 9.33 10.11 14.27
N TRP A 16 9.88 8.91 14.40
CA TRP A 16 10.41 8.37 15.65
C TRP A 16 11.91 8.10 15.53
N ASP A 17 12.68 8.61 16.46
CA ASP A 17 14.15 8.52 16.47
C ASP A 17 14.68 7.41 17.41
N GLY A 18 13.79 6.61 17.97
CA GLY A 18 14.10 5.60 18.98
C GLY A 18 13.77 6.05 20.41
N LYS A 19 13.45 7.33 20.62
CA LYS A 19 13.13 7.91 21.93
C LYS A 19 11.93 8.84 21.88
N THR A 20 11.87 9.71 20.88
CA THR A 20 10.88 10.78 20.76
C THR A 20 10.08 10.63 19.48
N ASN A 21 8.78 10.82 19.60
CA ASN A 21 7.88 10.90 18.47
C ASN A 21 7.61 12.37 18.14
N ILE A 22 7.78 12.75 16.86
CA ILE A 22 7.58 14.11 16.35
C ILE A 22 6.60 14.04 15.19
N VAL A 23 5.48 14.76 15.30
CA VAL A 23 4.54 14.95 14.19
C VAL A 23 5.16 15.97 13.22
N LEU A 24 5.37 15.56 11.98
CA LEU A 24 5.94 16.40 10.91
C LEU A 24 4.84 17.08 10.08
N ASN A 25 3.73 16.37 9.82
CA ASN A 25 2.61 16.87 9.05
C ASN A 25 1.30 16.39 9.66
N SER A 26 0.29 17.24 9.58
CA SER A 26 -1.09 16.90 9.91
C SER A 26 -1.99 17.60 8.89
N ALA A 27 -2.67 16.82 8.06
CA ALA A 27 -3.60 17.31 7.04
C ALA A 27 -4.98 16.69 7.27
N VAL A 28 -5.80 17.38 8.04
CA VAL A 28 -7.18 16.95 8.34
C VAL A 28 -7.93 16.63 7.04
N GLY A 29 -8.57 15.48 6.98
CA GLY A 29 -9.32 15.01 5.81
C GLY A 29 -8.46 14.35 4.73
N CYS A 30 -7.15 14.11 4.97
CA CYS A 30 -6.31 13.35 4.05
C CYS A 30 -6.41 11.83 4.30
N GLY A 31 -6.59 11.38 5.58
CA GLY A 31 -6.51 9.94 5.88
C GLY A 31 -5.16 9.38 5.46
N HIS A 32 -4.08 9.82 6.12
CA HIS A 32 -2.71 9.41 5.77
C HIS A 32 -2.57 7.89 5.78
N ASN A 33 -2.22 7.29 4.63
CA ASN A 33 -2.11 5.84 4.49
C ASN A 33 -0.72 5.43 3.95
N GLY A 34 -0.55 5.20 2.65
CA GLY A 34 0.75 4.83 2.08
C GLY A 34 1.81 5.93 2.20
N LEU A 35 3.04 5.55 2.52
CA LEU A 35 4.18 6.47 2.65
C LEU A 35 5.40 5.91 1.97
N VAL A 36 6.03 6.70 1.11
CA VAL A 36 7.29 6.34 0.44
C VAL A 36 8.30 7.47 0.53
N LEU A 37 9.53 7.15 0.90
CA LEU A 37 10.67 8.06 0.83
C LEU A 37 11.30 8.03 -0.56
N THR A 38 11.38 9.18 -1.23
CA THR A 38 11.99 9.30 -2.54
C THR A 38 13.52 9.41 -2.47
N LYS A 39 14.20 9.18 -3.59
CA LYS A 39 15.66 9.40 -3.71
C LYS A 39 16.06 10.86 -3.50
N GLN A 40 15.14 11.80 -3.78
CA GLN A 40 15.31 13.24 -3.56
C GLN A 40 15.12 13.67 -2.10
N LYS A 41 14.88 12.70 -1.21
CA LYS A 41 14.56 12.94 0.21
C LYS A 41 13.31 13.82 0.36
N THR A 42 12.27 13.45 -0.34
CA THR A 42 10.89 13.90 -0.11
C THR A 42 10.04 12.71 0.24
N PHE A 43 8.88 12.92 0.85
CA PHE A 43 7.88 11.89 1.06
C PHE A 43 6.83 11.98 -0.03
N LEU A 44 6.41 10.84 -0.55
CA LEU A 44 5.12 10.71 -1.22
C LEU A 44 4.15 10.08 -0.24
N LEU A 45 3.03 10.73 -0.04
CA LEU A 45 1.99 10.36 0.91
C LEU A 45 0.68 10.11 0.18
N ALA A 46 0.10 8.95 0.40
CA ALA A 46 -1.23 8.60 -0.06
C ALA A 46 -2.29 9.12 0.91
N CYS A 47 -3.30 9.83 0.38
CA CYS A 47 -4.48 10.25 1.12
C CYS A 47 -5.64 9.34 0.79
N ASP A 48 -6.07 8.54 1.77
CA ASP A 48 -7.11 7.52 1.64
C ASP A 48 -8.42 7.97 2.28
N ASP A 49 -8.85 9.19 1.99
CA ASP A 49 -10.16 9.71 2.35
C ASP A 49 -11.07 9.75 1.12
N VAL A 50 -12.35 10.09 1.30
CA VAL A 50 -13.37 10.19 0.24
C VAL A 50 -12.85 10.99 -0.96
N HIS A 51 -12.08 12.05 -0.72
CA HIS A 51 -11.36 12.81 -1.72
C HIS A 51 -9.88 12.44 -1.71
N GLY A 52 -9.53 11.40 -2.45
CA GLY A 52 -8.17 10.92 -2.56
C GLY A 52 -7.21 11.96 -3.11
N ALA A 53 -5.98 11.94 -2.61
CA ALA A 53 -4.88 12.77 -3.11
C ALA A 53 -3.54 12.06 -2.95
N ILE A 54 -2.55 12.48 -3.73
CA ILE A 54 -1.15 12.15 -3.48
C ILE A 54 -0.42 13.44 -3.15
N LEU A 55 0.28 13.47 -2.02
CA LEU A 55 1.07 14.62 -1.59
C LEU A 55 2.56 14.34 -1.75
N GLU A 56 3.31 15.34 -2.17
CA GLU A 56 4.76 15.35 -2.00
C GLU A 56 5.12 16.33 -0.89
N LEU A 57 5.82 15.84 0.14
CA LEU A 57 6.23 16.62 1.29
C LEU A 57 7.76 16.63 1.39
N ASP A 58 8.35 17.72 1.87
CA ASP A 58 9.75 17.72 2.25
C ASP A 58 10.00 16.95 3.57
N MET A 59 11.27 16.82 3.96
CA MET A 59 11.65 16.09 5.18
C MET A 59 11.18 16.76 6.48
N THR A 60 10.67 17.98 6.42
CA THR A 60 10.04 18.69 7.56
C THR A 60 8.53 18.48 7.60
N GLY A 61 7.94 17.85 6.59
CA GLY A 61 6.51 17.63 6.45
C GLY A 61 5.77 18.76 5.74
N LYS A 62 6.49 19.75 5.18
CA LYS A 62 5.87 20.82 4.39
C LYS A 62 5.44 20.29 3.03
N GLU A 63 4.19 20.60 2.63
CA GLU A 63 3.67 20.23 1.33
C GLU A 63 4.39 21.00 0.21
N LEU A 64 4.90 20.26 -0.78
CA LEU A 64 5.56 20.77 -1.97
C LEU A 64 4.63 20.69 -3.18
N ARG A 65 3.86 19.60 -3.29
CA ARG A 65 2.91 19.34 -4.39
C ARG A 65 1.73 18.51 -3.90
N ARG A 66 0.64 18.60 -4.68
CA ARG A 66 -0.60 17.84 -4.46
C ARG A 66 -1.20 17.45 -5.81
N TRP A 67 -1.61 16.19 -5.92
CA TRP A 67 -2.36 15.66 -7.06
C TRP A 67 -3.70 15.13 -6.55
N GLU A 68 -4.79 15.69 -7.05
CA GLU A 68 -6.18 15.33 -6.70
C GLU A 68 -6.96 14.81 -7.91
N THR A 69 -6.33 14.83 -9.09
CA THR A 69 -6.93 14.39 -10.34
C THR A 69 -5.97 13.51 -11.12
N ASP A 70 -6.54 12.64 -11.94
CA ASP A 70 -5.79 11.88 -12.93
C ASP A 70 -5.44 12.74 -14.18
N SER A 71 -4.80 12.12 -15.17
CA SER A 71 -4.37 12.77 -16.42
C SER A 71 -5.52 13.24 -17.30
N THR A 72 -6.73 12.75 -17.05
CA THR A 72 -7.96 13.16 -17.76
C THR A 72 -8.73 14.27 -17.04
N GLY A 73 -8.29 14.63 -15.83
CA GLY A 73 -8.94 15.60 -14.96
C GLY A 73 -10.02 15.01 -14.04
N GLN A 74 -10.18 13.70 -14.02
CA GLN A 74 -11.06 13.04 -13.06
C GLN A 74 -10.45 13.07 -11.66
N LYS A 75 -11.27 13.34 -10.65
CA LYS A 75 -10.86 13.29 -9.25
C LYS A 75 -10.43 11.87 -8.83
N LEU A 76 -9.51 11.81 -7.90
CA LEU A 76 -9.01 10.56 -7.31
C LEU A 76 -9.93 10.09 -6.16
N ASP A 77 -11.25 10.25 -6.34
CA ASP A 77 -12.25 9.87 -5.34
C ASP A 77 -12.20 8.36 -5.06
N GLY A 78 -12.38 7.99 -3.80
CA GLY A 78 -12.31 6.61 -3.32
C GLY A 78 -10.99 6.24 -2.64
N GLY A 79 -10.12 7.22 -2.41
CA GLY A 79 -8.92 7.06 -1.58
C GLY A 79 -7.70 6.49 -2.30
N ILE A 80 -6.55 7.13 -2.13
CA ILE A 80 -5.25 6.58 -2.55
C ILE A 80 -4.67 5.80 -1.38
N ASN A 81 -4.39 4.51 -1.58
CA ASN A 81 -4.01 3.61 -0.51
C ASN A 81 -2.49 3.48 -0.35
N ASP A 82 -1.78 2.96 -1.33
CA ASP A 82 -0.33 2.74 -1.25
C ASP A 82 0.37 3.20 -2.54
N ILE A 83 1.69 3.42 -2.45
CA ILE A 83 2.52 3.93 -3.53
C ILE A 83 3.82 3.13 -3.59
N VAL A 84 4.31 2.88 -4.80
CA VAL A 84 5.62 2.27 -5.03
C VAL A 84 6.40 3.02 -6.10
N ILE A 85 7.72 3.11 -5.95
CA ILE A 85 8.62 3.79 -6.88
C ILE A 85 9.54 2.75 -7.52
N THR A 86 9.63 2.75 -8.84
CA THR A 86 10.57 1.92 -9.60
C THR A 86 11.98 2.49 -9.54
N THR A 87 12.97 1.70 -9.95
CA THR A 87 14.37 2.14 -9.99
C THR A 87 14.63 3.27 -10.97
N ASN A 88 13.85 3.36 -12.06
CA ASN A 88 13.94 4.44 -13.05
C ASN A 88 13.18 5.71 -12.66
N GLY A 89 12.46 5.69 -11.51
CA GLY A 89 11.70 6.83 -11.01
C GLY A 89 10.24 6.89 -11.48
N SER A 90 9.75 5.90 -12.21
CA SER A 90 8.32 5.71 -12.42
C SER A 90 7.63 5.38 -11.11
N MET A 91 6.35 5.66 -11.00
CA MET A 91 5.58 5.43 -9.79
C MET A 91 4.26 4.74 -10.11
N TYR A 92 3.83 3.86 -9.22
CA TYR A 92 2.48 3.30 -9.25
C TYR A 92 1.81 3.56 -7.90
N ALA A 93 0.51 3.79 -7.94
CA ALA A 93 -0.31 3.94 -6.74
C ALA A 93 -1.61 3.17 -6.89
N THR A 94 -2.14 2.68 -5.78
CA THR A 94 -3.46 2.07 -5.73
C THR A 94 -4.51 3.08 -5.29
N LEU A 95 -5.65 3.06 -5.94
CA LEU A 95 -6.88 3.72 -5.54
C LEU A 95 -7.84 2.62 -5.13
N SER A 96 -8.30 2.63 -3.87
CA SER A 96 -9.04 1.51 -3.29
C SER A 96 -10.48 1.41 -3.77
N GLY A 97 -11.16 2.53 -3.84
CA GLY A 97 -12.61 2.61 -3.79
C GLY A 97 -13.13 2.73 -2.35
N PRO A 98 -14.44 2.87 -2.14
CA PRO A 98 -15.02 3.15 -0.83
C PRO A 98 -14.88 1.94 0.12
N PHE A 99 -14.54 2.24 1.39
CA PHE A 99 -14.57 1.26 2.48
C PHE A 99 -15.97 1.18 3.07
N VAL A 100 -16.80 0.29 2.55
CA VAL A 100 -18.19 0.08 2.98
C VAL A 100 -18.49 -1.39 3.25
N ASP A 101 -19.32 -1.68 4.21
CA ASP A 101 -19.69 -3.06 4.58
C ASP A 101 -21.20 -3.28 4.41
N PRO A 102 -21.63 -4.23 3.54
CA PRO A 102 -20.81 -5.01 2.61
C PRO A 102 -20.25 -4.16 1.46
N PRO A 103 -19.12 -4.57 0.83
CA PRO A 103 -18.63 -3.89 -0.37
C PRO A 103 -19.63 -4.06 -1.52
N VAL A 104 -20.00 -2.94 -2.14
CA VAL A 104 -21.08 -2.91 -3.15
C VAL A 104 -20.58 -2.67 -4.57
N GLU A 105 -19.36 -2.18 -4.72
CA GLU A 105 -18.81 -1.79 -6.01
C GLU A 105 -17.34 -2.17 -6.16
N VAL A 106 -16.93 -2.45 -7.39
CA VAL A 106 -15.54 -2.79 -7.75
C VAL A 106 -14.93 -1.58 -8.44
N LEU A 107 -14.43 -0.63 -7.65
CA LEU A 107 -13.94 0.66 -8.14
C LEU A 107 -12.42 0.84 -8.06
N GLY A 108 -11.70 -0.17 -7.53
CA GLY A 108 -10.26 -0.09 -7.38
C GLY A 108 -9.52 0.09 -8.70
N LYS A 109 -8.45 0.90 -8.67
CA LYS A 109 -7.64 1.26 -9.83
C LYS A 109 -6.16 1.22 -9.50
N ILE A 110 -5.33 1.12 -10.54
CA ILE A 110 -3.89 1.36 -10.47
C ILE A 110 -3.58 2.61 -11.28
N LEU A 111 -2.91 3.54 -10.64
CA LEU A 111 -2.40 4.77 -11.24
C LEU A 111 -0.91 4.60 -11.57
N TYR A 112 -0.48 5.22 -12.66
CA TYR A 112 0.91 5.27 -13.10
C TYR A 112 1.35 6.72 -13.33
N ARG A 113 2.58 7.03 -12.94
CA ARG A 113 3.24 8.30 -13.23
C ARG A 113 4.62 8.04 -13.82
N ALA A 114 4.84 8.51 -15.05
CA ALA A 114 6.13 8.39 -15.71
C ALA A 114 7.22 9.26 -15.03
N PRO A 115 8.51 8.92 -15.17
CA PRO A 115 9.60 9.74 -14.66
C PRO A 115 9.52 11.16 -15.21
N GLY A 116 9.61 12.16 -14.34
CA GLY A 116 9.53 13.58 -14.73
C GLY A 116 8.14 14.08 -15.13
N SER A 117 7.14 13.22 -15.23
CA SER A 117 5.75 13.63 -15.47
C SER A 117 5.15 14.26 -14.22
N ASP A 118 4.21 15.18 -14.43
CA ASP A 118 3.38 15.76 -13.38
C ASP A 118 1.95 15.22 -13.39
N LYS A 119 1.71 14.12 -14.11
CA LYS A 119 0.36 13.55 -14.29
C LYS A 119 0.34 12.08 -13.91
N TRP A 120 -0.73 11.68 -13.24
CA TRP A 120 -1.07 10.30 -12.92
C TRP A 120 -2.11 9.78 -13.93
N ALA A 121 -1.84 8.66 -14.57
CA ALA A 121 -2.76 8.03 -15.51
C ALA A 121 -3.30 6.72 -14.92
N VAL A 122 -4.58 6.42 -15.15
CA VAL A 122 -5.14 5.12 -14.81
C VAL A 122 -4.61 4.08 -15.80
N VAL A 123 -3.97 3.01 -15.32
CA VAL A 123 -3.38 1.94 -16.15
C VAL A 123 -4.03 0.57 -15.92
N ALA A 124 -4.84 0.42 -14.90
CA ALA A 124 -5.71 -0.74 -14.66
C ALA A 124 -6.89 -0.34 -13.79
N GLY A 125 -7.98 -1.10 -13.88
CA GLY A 125 -9.20 -0.92 -13.09
C GLY A 125 -9.84 -2.26 -12.73
N ASP A 126 -11.08 -2.19 -12.24
CA ASP A 126 -11.88 -3.35 -11.85
C ASP A 126 -11.17 -4.22 -10.79
N LEU A 127 -10.67 -3.57 -9.72
CA LEU A 127 -10.08 -4.24 -8.57
C LEU A 127 -11.02 -4.17 -7.36
N ASN A 128 -11.14 -5.29 -6.64
CA ASN A 128 -11.93 -5.41 -5.42
C ASN A 128 -11.18 -4.85 -4.21
N TYR A 129 -11.18 -3.53 -4.06
CA TYR A 129 -10.44 -2.80 -3.05
C TYR A 129 -8.93 -2.97 -3.21
N ALA A 130 -8.36 -2.26 -4.19
CA ALA A 130 -6.92 -2.24 -4.43
C ALA A 130 -6.21 -1.61 -3.22
N ASN A 131 -5.29 -2.37 -2.59
CA ASN A 131 -4.62 -1.99 -1.35
C ASN A 131 -3.10 -1.92 -1.58
N GLY A 132 -2.31 -2.70 -0.86
CA GLY A 132 -0.87 -2.69 -0.96
C GLY A 132 -0.33 -2.96 -2.37
N ILE A 133 0.81 -2.35 -2.69
CA ILE A 133 1.45 -2.44 -4.00
C ILE A 133 2.95 -2.68 -3.86
N GLY A 134 3.52 -3.51 -4.73
CA GLY A 134 4.95 -3.82 -4.73
C GLY A 134 5.47 -4.21 -6.11
N ILE A 135 6.78 -4.13 -6.29
CA ILE A 135 7.45 -4.41 -7.56
C ILE A 135 8.52 -5.49 -7.33
N SER A 136 8.60 -6.45 -8.25
CA SER A 136 9.67 -7.46 -8.23
C SER A 136 11.06 -6.81 -8.31
N PRO A 137 12.12 -7.45 -7.76
CA PRO A 137 13.47 -6.91 -7.81
C PRO A 137 13.98 -6.63 -9.24
N ASP A 138 13.53 -7.40 -10.23
CA ASP A 138 13.88 -7.21 -11.65
C ASP A 138 13.05 -6.12 -12.35
N GLN A 139 12.13 -5.46 -11.61
CA GLN A 139 11.28 -4.37 -12.08
C GLN A 139 10.29 -4.73 -13.20
N LYS A 140 10.01 -6.03 -13.42
CA LYS A 140 9.16 -6.50 -14.52
C LYS A 140 7.76 -6.90 -14.10
N THR A 141 7.53 -7.08 -12.79
CA THR A 141 6.25 -7.51 -12.25
C THR A 141 5.77 -6.55 -11.18
N LEU A 142 4.54 -6.07 -11.33
CA LEU A 142 3.81 -5.33 -10.32
C LEU A 142 2.88 -6.30 -9.58
N TYR A 143 2.86 -6.23 -8.26
CA TYR A 143 1.95 -6.98 -7.40
C TYR A 143 1.01 -6.02 -6.69
N VAL A 144 -0.26 -6.40 -6.57
CA VAL A 144 -1.29 -5.60 -5.91
C VAL A 144 -2.13 -6.48 -5.01
N SER A 145 -2.31 -6.07 -3.78
CA SER A 145 -3.27 -6.64 -2.85
C SER A 145 -4.69 -6.27 -3.27
N GLU A 146 -5.56 -7.26 -3.36
CA GLU A 146 -6.99 -7.10 -3.55
C GLU A 146 -7.69 -7.62 -2.29
N THR A 147 -8.00 -6.69 -1.35
CA THR A 147 -8.42 -7.07 0.00
C THR A 147 -9.70 -7.87 0.00
N VAL A 148 -10.76 -7.35 -0.65
CA VAL A 148 -12.07 -8.01 -0.73
C VAL A 148 -12.00 -9.29 -1.57
N GLY A 149 -11.15 -9.32 -2.60
CA GLY A 149 -10.86 -10.52 -3.37
C GLY A 149 -10.04 -11.57 -2.63
N ASN A 150 -9.47 -11.23 -1.47
CA ASN A 150 -8.58 -12.05 -0.66
C ASN A 150 -7.45 -12.70 -1.48
N CYS A 151 -6.86 -11.91 -2.37
CA CYS A 151 -5.81 -12.37 -3.26
C CYS A 151 -4.73 -11.31 -3.51
N ILE A 152 -3.60 -11.77 -4.02
CA ILE A 152 -2.58 -10.91 -4.62
C ILE A 152 -2.67 -11.09 -6.13
N LEU A 153 -2.83 -9.98 -6.83
CA LEU A 153 -2.73 -9.92 -8.28
C LEU A 153 -1.30 -9.65 -8.72
N LYS A 154 -0.94 -10.08 -9.91
CA LYS A 154 0.30 -9.69 -10.59
C LYS A 154 0.02 -9.21 -12.00
N TYR A 155 0.85 -8.28 -12.44
CA TYR A 155 0.84 -7.70 -13.78
C TYR A 155 2.25 -7.68 -14.34
N THR A 156 2.38 -7.81 -15.65
CA THR A 156 3.63 -7.48 -16.35
C THR A 156 3.72 -5.97 -16.54
N ILE A 157 4.85 -5.38 -16.15
CA ILE A 157 5.17 -3.97 -16.40
C ILE A 157 5.76 -3.87 -17.82
N ASN A 158 5.08 -3.15 -18.70
CA ASN A 158 5.56 -2.87 -20.04
C ASN A 158 6.60 -1.72 -20.04
N PRO A 159 7.46 -1.60 -21.08
CA PRO A 159 8.48 -0.55 -21.14
C PRO A 159 7.95 0.89 -21.05
N ASP A 160 6.71 1.11 -21.47
CA ASP A 160 6.02 2.40 -21.39
C ASP A 160 5.31 2.66 -20.05
N GLY A 161 5.38 1.69 -19.12
CA GLY A 161 4.73 1.75 -17.82
C GLY A 161 3.28 1.27 -17.80
N THR A 162 2.71 0.91 -18.93
CA THR A 162 1.41 0.24 -18.97
C THR A 162 1.50 -1.17 -18.39
N LEU A 163 0.36 -1.73 -18.01
CA LEU A 163 0.26 -3.04 -17.40
C LEU A 163 -0.42 -4.04 -18.34
N SER A 164 0.07 -5.28 -18.33
CA SER A 164 -0.51 -6.39 -19.09
C SER A 164 -0.50 -7.70 -18.28
N HIS A 165 -1.12 -8.75 -18.81
CA HIS A 165 -1.12 -10.11 -18.26
C HIS A 165 -1.57 -10.19 -16.79
N ARG A 166 -2.68 -9.47 -16.43
CA ARG A 166 -3.30 -9.60 -15.10
C ARG A 166 -3.60 -11.06 -14.78
N SER A 167 -3.15 -11.54 -13.64
CA SER A 167 -3.45 -12.88 -13.14
C SER A 167 -3.32 -12.95 -11.62
N ASN A 168 -3.93 -13.96 -11.01
CA ASN A 168 -3.74 -14.24 -9.58
C ASN A 168 -2.31 -14.75 -9.34
N PHE A 169 -1.61 -14.13 -8.39
CA PHE A 169 -0.34 -14.60 -7.89
C PHE A 169 -0.52 -15.52 -6.70
N ALA A 170 -1.36 -15.12 -5.75
CA ALA A 170 -1.63 -15.87 -4.54
C ALA A 170 -3.09 -15.68 -4.09
N LEU A 171 -3.74 -16.76 -3.72
CA LEU A 171 -5.05 -16.78 -3.07
C LEU A 171 -4.82 -17.12 -1.60
N LEU A 172 -5.07 -16.17 -0.67
CA LEU A 172 -4.66 -16.32 0.72
C LEU A 172 -5.34 -17.50 1.41
N ASN A 173 -6.63 -17.71 1.19
CA ASN A 173 -7.35 -18.86 1.75
C ASN A 173 -6.78 -20.21 1.28
N VAL A 174 -6.27 -20.28 0.04
CA VAL A 174 -5.63 -21.49 -0.48
C VAL A 174 -4.27 -21.70 0.17
N LEU A 175 -3.48 -20.63 0.30
CA LEU A 175 -2.14 -20.70 0.90
C LEU A 175 -2.19 -21.07 2.39
N THR A 176 -3.08 -20.45 3.14
CA THR A 176 -3.19 -20.68 4.59
C THR A 176 -3.99 -21.94 4.93
N LYS A 177 -4.64 -22.58 3.94
CA LYS A 177 -5.58 -23.70 4.11
C LYS A 177 -6.69 -23.38 5.12
N ASN A 178 -7.01 -22.13 5.26
CA ASN A 178 -7.98 -21.62 6.20
C ASN A 178 -8.97 -20.74 5.45
N LYS A 179 -10.26 -21.09 5.52
CA LYS A 179 -11.32 -20.24 5.00
C LYS A 179 -11.63 -19.19 6.05
N VAL A 180 -11.34 -17.94 5.73
CA VAL A 180 -11.73 -16.81 6.57
C VAL A 180 -13.02 -16.25 6.01
N ASP A 181 -14.03 -16.12 6.85
CA ASP A 181 -15.32 -15.55 6.47
C ASP A 181 -15.34 -14.07 6.89
N GLY A 182 -15.44 -13.19 5.91
CA GLY A 182 -15.53 -11.73 6.09
C GLY A 182 -14.99 -11.00 4.87
N TRP A 183 -15.70 -9.98 4.43
CA TRP A 183 -15.33 -9.20 3.24
C TRP A 183 -13.97 -8.50 3.38
N TRP A 184 -13.66 -8.07 4.60
CA TRP A 184 -12.48 -7.27 4.89
C TRP A 184 -11.29 -8.07 5.43
N ILE A 185 -11.41 -9.41 5.52
CA ILE A 185 -10.28 -10.26 5.91
C ILE A 185 -9.49 -10.62 4.66
N GLY A 186 -8.45 -9.87 4.40
CA GLY A 186 -7.65 -10.03 3.19
C GLY A 186 -6.27 -9.39 3.28
N PRO A 187 -5.49 -9.45 2.18
CA PRO A 187 -4.20 -8.78 2.12
C PRO A 187 -4.41 -7.27 2.17
N ASP A 188 -3.69 -6.62 3.08
CA ASP A 188 -3.55 -5.16 3.16
C ASP A 188 -2.26 -4.77 2.44
N SER A 189 -1.31 -4.12 3.08
CA SER A 189 -0.05 -3.79 2.42
C SER A 189 0.85 -5.01 2.21
N LEU A 190 1.72 -4.90 1.23
CA LEU A 190 2.76 -5.87 0.93
C LEU A 190 4.10 -5.19 0.67
N LYS A 191 5.21 -5.87 1.00
CA LYS A 191 6.57 -5.45 0.61
C LYS A 191 7.34 -6.66 0.11
N ILE A 192 8.27 -6.43 -0.80
CA ILE A 192 9.07 -7.47 -1.44
C ILE A 192 10.53 -7.27 -1.06
N ASP A 193 11.17 -8.31 -0.53
CA ASP A 193 12.59 -8.29 -0.17
C ASP A 193 13.50 -8.38 -1.42
N SER A 194 14.80 -8.18 -1.24
CA SER A 194 15.80 -8.24 -2.31
C SER A 194 15.91 -9.61 -2.96
N HIS A 195 15.41 -10.67 -2.33
CA HIS A 195 15.35 -12.02 -2.87
C HIS A 195 14.03 -12.33 -3.60
N GLY A 196 13.10 -11.35 -3.63
CA GLY A 196 11.80 -11.48 -4.25
C GLY A 196 10.74 -12.16 -3.37
N ASN A 197 11.02 -12.42 -2.08
CA ASN A 197 9.98 -12.89 -1.19
C ASN A 197 9.05 -11.72 -0.82
N MET A 198 7.76 -12.01 -0.82
CA MET A 198 6.72 -11.06 -0.47
C MET A 198 6.32 -11.24 0.99
N TYR A 199 6.17 -10.13 1.71
CA TYR A 199 5.64 -10.09 3.06
C TYR A 199 4.32 -9.32 3.01
N VAL A 200 3.25 -9.93 3.48
CA VAL A 200 1.88 -9.44 3.36
C VAL A 200 1.28 -9.30 4.75
N ALA A 201 0.73 -8.14 5.07
CA ALA A 201 -0.14 -7.98 6.23
C ALA A 201 -1.54 -8.51 5.89
N GLN A 202 -2.12 -9.37 6.73
CA GLN A 202 -3.50 -9.81 6.56
C GLN A 202 -4.41 -9.05 7.51
N LEU A 203 -5.10 -8.05 6.97
CA LEU A 203 -6.08 -7.25 7.69
C LEU A 203 -7.12 -8.18 8.33
N PHE A 204 -7.46 -7.92 9.59
CA PHE A 204 -8.39 -8.68 10.44
C PHE A 204 -8.10 -10.17 10.58
N GLY A 205 -7.01 -10.64 9.99
CA GLY A 205 -6.53 -12.01 10.15
C GLY A 205 -5.50 -12.19 11.27
N GLY A 206 -5.04 -11.09 11.90
CA GLY A 206 -4.08 -11.11 13.01
C GLY A 206 -2.70 -11.67 12.66
N LYS A 207 -2.34 -11.73 11.38
CA LYS A 207 -1.10 -12.38 10.94
C LYS A 207 -0.48 -11.70 9.73
N GLY A 208 0.77 -12.01 9.51
CA GLY A 208 1.45 -11.72 8.27
C GLY A 208 1.92 -13.01 7.59
N LEU A 209 2.07 -12.96 6.27
CA LEU A 209 2.51 -14.07 5.45
C LEU A 209 3.81 -13.73 4.75
N LYS A 210 4.76 -14.69 4.75
CA LYS A 210 5.91 -14.66 3.86
C LYS A 210 5.67 -15.62 2.70
N ILE A 211 5.71 -15.12 1.47
CA ILE A 211 5.41 -15.85 0.24
C ILE A 211 6.64 -15.81 -0.67
N SER A 212 7.02 -16.95 -1.26
CA SER A 212 8.16 -17.03 -2.18
C SER A 212 7.86 -16.33 -3.52
N PRO A 213 8.90 -16.04 -4.35
CA PRO A 213 8.71 -15.51 -5.71
C PRO A 213 7.85 -16.41 -6.62
N THR A 214 7.69 -17.68 -6.26
CA THR A 214 6.86 -18.64 -7.00
C THR A 214 5.46 -18.81 -6.43
N GLY A 215 5.05 -17.98 -5.45
CA GLY A 215 3.72 -18.02 -4.84
C GLY A 215 3.53 -19.07 -3.77
N LYS A 216 4.61 -19.71 -3.24
CA LYS A 216 4.52 -20.67 -2.14
C LYS A 216 4.57 -19.97 -0.80
N LEU A 217 3.69 -20.37 0.13
CA LEU A 217 3.77 -19.92 1.51
C LEU A 217 5.06 -20.46 2.16
N LEU A 218 5.89 -19.56 2.67
CA LEU A 218 7.14 -19.88 3.37
C LEU A 218 6.96 -19.83 4.88
N HIS A 219 6.21 -18.84 5.38
CA HIS A 219 6.01 -18.64 6.81
C HIS A 219 4.73 -17.87 7.09
N ILE A 220 4.11 -18.14 8.23
CA ILE A 220 3.06 -17.32 8.83
C ILE A 220 3.60 -16.82 10.15
N PHE A 221 3.52 -15.52 10.40
CA PHE A 221 3.87 -14.91 11.69
C PHE A 221 2.64 -14.28 12.30
N GLU A 222 2.32 -14.71 13.52
CA GLU A 222 1.19 -14.19 14.29
C GLU A 222 1.55 -12.81 14.86
N ILE A 223 0.59 -11.89 14.84
CA ILE A 223 0.78 -10.52 15.33
C ILE A 223 0.11 -10.40 16.70
N ALA A 224 0.90 -10.49 17.75
CA ALA A 224 0.39 -10.44 19.13
C ALA A 224 -0.15 -9.05 19.52
N ALA A 225 0.20 -7.99 18.79
CA ALA A 225 -0.17 -6.62 19.11
C ALA A 225 -1.64 -6.27 18.78
N GLY A 226 -2.31 -7.08 17.96
CA GLY A 226 -3.70 -6.86 17.55
C GLY A 226 -4.08 -7.70 16.34
N ASN A 227 -5.36 -7.66 15.95
CA ASN A 227 -5.89 -8.45 14.85
C ASN A 227 -5.86 -7.73 13.49
N GLY A 228 -5.52 -6.44 13.46
CA GLY A 228 -5.49 -5.62 12.25
C GLY A 228 -4.09 -5.19 11.80
N PRO A 229 -3.19 -6.11 11.40
CA PRO A 229 -1.96 -5.69 10.73
C PRO A 229 -2.31 -5.05 9.38
N THR A 230 -1.81 -3.83 9.17
CA THR A 230 -2.14 -3.03 7.99
C THR A 230 -0.95 -2.86 7.06
N ASN A 231 0.25 -2.63 7.57
CA ASN A 231 1.40 -2.39 6.72
C ASN A 231 2.65 -3.09 7.23
N VAL A 232 3.61 -3.32 6.34
CA VAL A 232 4.91 -3.91 6.63
C VAL A 232 6.01 -3.06 5.99
N ALA A 233 7.15 -2.93 6.66
CA ALA A 233 8.31 -2.23 6.14
C ALA A 233 9.60 -2.87 6.63
N PHE A 234 10.65 -2.84 5.80
CA PHE A 234 12.00 -3.28 6.18
C PHE A 234 12.86 -2.11 6.65
N ASP A 235 13.83 -2.40 7.50
CA ASP A 235 14.99 -1.53 7.64
C ASP A 235 15.91 -1.62 6.41
N GLU A 236 16.89 -0.71 6.31
CA GLU A 236 17.82 -0.60 5.18
C GLU A 236 18.59 -1.90 4.87
N GLY A 237 18.75 -2.76 5.84
CA GLY A 237 19.47 -4.04 5.67
C GLY A 237 18.58 -5.26 5.59
N GLU A 238 17.26 -5.08 5.53
CA GLU A 238 16.25 -6.15 5.55
C GLU A 238 16.40 -7.13 6.74
N LYS A 239 16.98 -6.64 7.86
CA LYS A 239 17.19 -7.44 9.08
C LYS A 239 15.99 -7.43 10.00
N ASN A 240 15.23 -6.34 9.96
CA ASN A 240 14.03 -6.15 10.76
C ASN A 240 12.84 -5.87 9.87
N LEU A 241 11.70 -6.47 10.24
CA LEU A 241 10.40 -6.19 9.67
C LEU A 241 9.57 -5.42 10.70
N TYR A 242 9.15 -4.22 10.34
CA TYR A 242 8.21 -3.42 11.12
C TYR A 242 6.80 -3.68 10.61
N VAL A 243 5.85 -3.79 11.52
CA VAL A 243 4.44 -4.02 11.20
C VAL A 243 3.61 -2.96 11.89
N SER A 244 2.79 -2.24 11.14
CA SER A 244 1.75 -1.38 11.72
C SER A 244 0.52 -2.22 12.02
N VAL A 245 -0.12 -1.95 13.16
CA VAL A 245 -1.22 -2.78 13.67
C VAL A 245 -2.29 -1.89 14.25
N VAL A 246 -3.54 -2.08 13.80
CA VAL A 246 -4.71 -1.61 14.53
C VAL A 246 -5.03 -2.64 15.61
N LYS A 247 -5.01 -2.20 16.86
CA LYS A 247 -5.12 -3.09 18.03
C LYS A 247 -6.47 -3.78 18.10
N ASP A 248 -7.51 -3.02 17.96
CA ASP A 248 -8.89 -3.50 17.87
C ASP A 248 -9.62 -2.69 16.79
N VAL A 249 -10.20 -3.37 15.83
CA VAL A 249 -10.91 -2.75 14.72
C VAL A 249 -12.22 -2.10 15.19
N ASN A 250 -12.78 -2.60 16.28
CA ASN A 250 -13.96 -2.02 16.91
C ASN A 250 -13.62 -0.88 17.88
N ASP A 251 -12.34 -0.68 18.18
CA ASP A 251 -11.81 0.43 18.98
C ASP A 251 -10.56 1.02 18.27
N PRO A 252 -10.75 1.91 17.32
CA PRO A 252 -9.69 2.48 16.49
C PRO A 252 -8.80 3.51 17.21
N GLN A 253 -8.74 3.54 18.54
CA GLN A 253 -7.88 4.44 19.32
C GLN A 253 -6.46 3.93 19.49
#